data_bbad29a2b41ce60e159a84b10a07cbce
#
_entry.id   bbad29a2b41ce60e159a84b10a07cbce
#
_cell.length_a   1.000
_cell.length_b   1.000
_cell.length_c   1.000
_cell.angle_alpha   90.00
_cell.angle_beta   90.00
_cell.angle_gamma   90.00
#
_symmetry.space_group_name_H-M   'P 1'
#
loop_
_entity.id
_entity.type
_entity.pdbx_description
1 polymer ?
#
loop_
_entity_poly.entity_id
_entity_poly.type
_entity_poly.pdbx_seq_one_letter_code
_entity_poly.pdbx_strand_id
1 'polypeptide(L)'
;YGKRAMVKVEKFGTMNELECVIKFNQTYRREPDGVSFCPYRICPLGAHIDHQYGKINGLAINYGINIAYAAKHNGVVELSSLNFPKRAQFYVSAVPEEKVGDWADHLRGAVKILAELYPIRVGLCGVIEGSLPIGGLSSSAAVIISFMAALCRLNNITLQETELILLAKRVENEYVGVSCGKLDQSCEVLCRKDHLLYLDTKDDTYELIPTSPSMKPYKIAIFFSGLERSLVGSKYNMRQDECKAAAYALQAFSGQEYGKFAD
;
A
#
# COMPACT_ATOMS: atom_id res chain seq x y z
N TYR A 1 20.69 -14.56 14.21
CA TYR A 1 19.97 -13.56 15.01
C TYR A 1 20.03 -12.23 14.24
N GLY A 2 19.06 -12.02 13.29
CA GLY A 2 18.96 -10.80 12.47
C GLY A 2 18.42 -9.64 13.29
N LYS A 3 19.04 -8.47 13.16
CA LYS A 3 18.58 -7.21 13.74
C LYS A 3 17.16 -6.92 13.24
N ARG A 4 16.21 -6.70 14.15
CA ARG A 4 14.86 -6.25 13.88
C ARG A 4 14.94 -4.92 13.12
N ALA A 5 14.67 -4.95 11.84
CA ALA A 5 14.54 -3.74 11.04
C ALA A 5 13.16 -3.13 11.34
N MET A 6 13.14 -2.11 12.16
CA MET A 6 12.00 -1.18 12.18
C MET A 6 11.90 -0.58 10.78
N VAL A 7 10.70 -0.53 10.20
CA VAL A 7 10.43 0.26 8.99
C VAL A 7 10.87 1.70 9.32
N LYS A 8 12.09 2.06 8.94
CA LYS A 8 12.58 3.44 9.05
C LYS A 8 11.97 4.20 7.88
N VAL A 9 10.94 4.95 8.19
CA VAL A 9 10.45 6.01 7.30
C VAL A 9 11.56 7.07 7.23
N GLU A 10 12.36 7.03 6.17
CA GLU A 10 13.34 8.09 5.93
C GLU A 10 12.61 9.36 5.51
N LYS A 11 12.87 10.44 6.24
CA LYS A 11 12.27 11.76 6.04
C LYS A 11 12.73 12.36 4.71
N PHE A 12 11.79 12.66 3.83
CA PHE A 12 12.00 13.61 2.75
C PHE A 12 11.34 14.94 3.16
N GLY A 13 12.15 15.96 3.38
CA GLY A 13 11.70 17.26 3.86
C GLY A 13 11.72 17.40 5.39
N THR A 14 11.67 18.62 5.88
CA THR A 14 11.45 18.86 7.33
C THR A 14 9.99 18.56 7.65
N MET A 15 9.74 17.84 8.73
CA MET A 15 8.38 17.41 9.14
C MET A 15 7.36 18.56 9.17
N ASN A 16 7.82 19.76 9.47
CA ASN A 16 6.97 20.96 9.62
C ASN A 16 6.56 21.61 8.27
N GLU A 17 7.12 21.18 7.16
CA GLU A 17 6.82 21.71 5.82
C GLU A 17 5.75 20.90 5.08
N LEU A 18 5.37 19.71 5.58
CA LEU A 18 4.33 18.89 4.97
C LEU A 18 2.95 19.56 5.17
N GLU A 19 2.19 19.65 4.08
CA GLU A 19 0.84 20.24 4.14
C GLU A 19 -0.09 19.50 5.09
N CYS A 20 0.02 18.17 5.19
CA CYS A 20 -0.75 17.39 6.16
C CYS A 20 -0.45 17.77 7.61
N VAL A 21 0.81 18.12 7.96
CA VAL A 21 1.18 18.59 9.31
C VAL A 21 0.62 19.98 9.57
N ILE A 22 0.77 20.89 8.62
CA ILE A 22 0.20 22.25 8.72
C ILE A 22 -1.31 22.16 8.93
N LYS A 23 -1.98 21.36 8.14
CA LYS A 23 -3.43 21.18 8.24
C LYS A 23 -3.85 20.48 9.54
N PHE A 24 -3.04 19.52 10.00
CA PHE A 24 -3.25 18.86 11.29
C PHE A 24 -3.23 19.88 12.43
N ASN A 25 -2.18 20.73 12.50
CA ASN A 25 -2.03 21.75 13.53
C ASN A 25 -3.17 22.77 13.51
N GLN A 26 -3.62 23.16 12.31
CA GLN A 26 -4.78 24.04 12.16
C GLN A 26 -6.08 23.41 12.67
N THR A 27 -6.26 22.11 12.42
CA THR A 27 -7.50 21.37 12.71
C THR A 27 -7.60 20.99 14.20
N TYR A 28 -6.52 20.44 14.74
CA TYR A 28 -6.51 19.85 16.08
C TYR A 28 -5.85 20.74 17.15
N ARG A 29 -5.30 21.89 16.78
CA ARG A 29 -4.64 22.87 17.68
C ARG A 29 -3.52 22.26 18.53
N ARG A 30 -2.82 21.28 17.96
CA ARG A 30 -1.68 20.59 18.58
C ARG A 30 -0.79 19.97 17.49
N GLU A 31 0.44 19.64 17.86
CA GLU A 31 1.33 18.86 17.00
C GLU A 31 0.87 17.40 16.88
N PRO A 32 1.10 16.75 15.74
CA PRO A 32 0.85 15.32 15.58
C PRO A 32 1.83 14.49 16.43
N ASP A 33 1.40 13.33 16.91
CA ASP A 33 2.26 12.38 17.62
C ASP A 33 3.27 11.70 16.65
N GLY A 34 3.00 11.77 15.35
CA GLY A 34 3.90 11.29 14.32
C GLY A 34 3.39 11.55 12.91
N VAL A 35 4.29 11.28 11.96
CA VAL A 35 3.97 11.25 10.53
C VAL A 35 4.40 9.89 10.01
N SER A 36 3.51 9.19 9.31
CA SER A 36 3.85 8.02 8.51
C SER A 36 3.95 8.40 7.04
N PHE A 37 4.85 7.74 6.32
CA PHE A 37 5.06 7.92 4.90
C PHE A 37 5.14 6.55 4.22
N CYS A 38 4.48 6.43 3.07
CA CYS A 38 4.67 5.31 2.16
C CYS A 38 4.89 5.85 0.75
N PRO A 39 6.00 5.47 0.09
CA PRO A 39 6.30 5.95 -1.25
C PRO A 39 5.33 5.37 -2.28
N TYR A 40 5.11 6.07 -3.37
CA TYR A 40 4.56 5.48 -4.58
C TYR A 40 5.59 4.65 -5.30
N ARG A 41 5.14 3.77 -6.18
CA ARG A 41 6.00 2.92 -6.99
C ARG A 41 5.79 3.13 -8.49
N ILE A 42 6.83 2.85 -9.24
CA ILE A 42 6.77 2.58 -10.67
C ILE A 42 7.25 1.15 -10.93
N CYS A 43 6.72 0.52 -11.96
CA CYS A 43 7.12 -0.81 -12.39
C CYS A 43 7.59 -0.73 -13.85
N PRO A 44 8.90 -0.72 -14.11
CA PRO A 44 9.44 -0.69 -15.47
C PRO A 44 9.09 -1.94 -16.29
N LEU A 45 9.16 -3.13 -15.67
CA LEU A 45 8.86 -4.40 -16.31
C LEU A 45 8.10 -5.34 -15.37
N GLY A 46 7.09 -6.03 -15.90
CA GLY A 46 6.36 -7.06 -15.18
C GLY A 46 5.05 -6.59 -14.53
N ALA A 47 4.61 -5.35 -14.79
CA ALA A 47 3.28 -4.93 -14.37
C ALA A 47 2.21 -5.90 -14.94
N HIS A 48 1.23 -6.25 -14.12
CA HIS A 48 0.13 -7.17 -14.45
C HIS A 48 0.48 -8.66 -14.62
N ILE A 49 1.67 -9.11 -14.22
CA ILE A 49 2.02 -10.54 -14.18
C ILE A 49 2.32 -11.05 -12.76
N ASP A 50 2.27 -10.17 -11.78
CA ASP A 50 2.49 -10.48 -10.36
C ASP A 50 1.42 -11.41 -9.75
N HIS A 51 0.20 -11.37 -10.28
CA HIS A 51 -0.87 -12.29 -9.93
C HIS A 51 -0.80 -13.64 -10.67
N GLN A 52 0.19 -13.79 -11.56
CA GLN A 52 0.44 -15.00 -12.38
C GLN A 52 1.81 -15.60 -12.06
N TYR A 53 2.39 -15.29 -10.89
CA TYR A 53 3.72 -15.75 -10.46
C TYR A 53 4.86 -15.32 -11.37
N GLY A 54 4.68 -14.21 -12.07
CA GLY A 54 5.70 -13.63 -12.93
C GLY A 54 6.76 -12.88 -12.13
N LYS A 55 7.92 -12.73 -12.78
CA LYS A 55 9.01 -11.91 -12.23
C LYS A 55 8.76 -10.46 -12.55
N ILE A 56 8.92 -9.61 -11.55
CA ILE A 56 8.65 -8.18 -11.65
C ILE A 56 9.86 -7.37 -11.21
N ASN A 57 9.90 -6.13 -11.64
CA ASN A 57 10.81 -5.16 -11.03
C ASN A 57 10.07 -3.88 -10.66
N GLY A 58 10.64 -3.14 -9.73
CA GLY A 58 10.05 -1.92 -9.25
C GLY A 58 11.03 -0.95 -8.64
N LEU A 59 10.60 0.29 -8.60
CA LEU A 59 11.30 1.40 -7.98
C LEU A 59 10.31 2.18 -7.11
N ALA A 60 10.67 2.49 -5.89
CA ALA A 60 9.98 3.51 -5.12
C ALA A 60 10.43 4.90 -5.59
N ILE A 61 9.50 5.84 -5.62
CA ILE A 61 9.78 7.24 -5.92
C ILE A 61 9.66 8.09 -4.66
N ASN A 62 10.21 9.30 -4.68
CA ASN A 62 10.20 10.21 -3.53
C ASN A 62 8.87 10.96 -3.32
N TYR A 63 7.82 10.55 -4.00
CA TYR A 63 6.44 10.98 -3.79
C TYR A 63 5.65 9.81 -3.20
N GLY A 64 4.62 10.12 -2.42
CA GLY A 64 3.86 9.06 -1.73
C GLY A 64 2.70 9.61 -0.92
N ILE A 65 2.24 8.82 0.03
CA ILE A 65 1.21 9.17 1.01
C ILE A 65 1.87 9.53 2.33
N ASN A 66 1.58 10.73 2.81
CA ASN A 66 1.88 11.18 4.18
C ASN A 66 0.62 11.14 5.04
N ILE A 67 0.74 10.71 6.27
CA ILE A 67 -0.33 10.80 7.28
C ILE A 67 0.24 11.43 8.54
N ALA A 68 -0.16 12.67 8.84
CA ALA A 68 0.07 13.28 10.14
C ALA A 68 -1.01 12.80 11.09
N TYR A 69 -0.64 12.18 12.21
CA TYR A 69 -1.60 11.51 13.10
C TYR A 69 -1.31 11.75 14.59
N ALA A 70 -2.35 11.57 15.39
CA ALA A 70 -2.25 11.51 16.84
C ALA A 70 -3.21 10.47 17.43
N ALA A 71 -2.83 9.88 18.57
CA ALA A 71 -3.58 8.84 19.23
C ALA A 71 -4.98 9.29 19.69
N LYS A 72 -5.96 8.39 19.51
CA LYS A 72 -7.30 8.49 20.11
C LYS A 72 -7.57 7.23 20.94
N HIS A 73 -7.38 7.34 22.24
CA HIS A 73 -7.50 6.21 23.18
C HIS A 73 -8.94 5.69 23.35
N ASN A 74 -9.93 6.40 22.80
CA ASN A 74 -11.32 5.94 22.74
C ASN A 74 -11.61 5.03 21.55
N GLY A 75 -10.60 4.61 20.79
CA GLY A 75 -10.73 3.70 19.66
C GLY A 75 -11.37 4.31 18.40
N VAL A 76 -11.54 5.63 18.34
CA VAL A 76 -12.07 6.30 17.14
C VAL A 76 -10.95 6.55 16.14
N VAL A 77 -11.20 6.22 14.87
CA VAL A 77 -10.43 6.69 13.72
C VAL A 77 -11.16 7.88 13.11
N GLU A 78 -10.49 9.02 13.02
CA GLU A 78 -11.01 10.26 12.43
C GLU A 78 -9.96 10.87 11.52
N LEU A 79 -10.17 10.78 10.21
CA LEU A 79 -9.21 11.23 9.21
C LEU A 79 -9.86 12.16 8.20
N SER A 80 -9.15 13.22 7.87
CA SER A 80 -9.44 14.06 6.70
C SER A 80 -8.36 13.86 5.64
N SER A 81 -8.73 14.03 4.38
CA SER A 81 -7.80 13.97 3.26
C SER A 81 -7.68 15.34 2.62
N LEU A 82 -6.48 15.71 2.17
CA LEU A 82 -6.28 16.90 1.34
C LEU A 82 -6.73 16.67 -0.12
N ASN A 83 -6.86 15.40 -0.51
CA ASN A 83 -7.21 15.00 -1.88
C ASN A 83 -8.71 14.69 -2.06
N PHE A 84 -9.41 14.33 -0.97
CA PHE A 84 -10.82 13.94 -1.01
C PHE A 84 -11.68 14.78 -0.08
N PRO A 85 -12.93 15.11 -0.48
CA PRO A 85 -13.84 15.92 0.29
C PRO A 85 -14.37 15.14 1.46
N LYS A 86 -14.71 14.82 2.30
CA LYS A 86 -15.35 14.06 3.38
C LYS A 86 -14.34 13.48 4.35
N ARG A 87 -14.66 13.62 5.60
CA ARG A 87 -13.92 12.96 6.68
C ARG A 87 -14.33 11.50 6.78
N ALA A 88 -13.36 10.65 7.08
CA ALA A 88 -13.60 9.30 7.53
C ALA A 88 -13.73 9.28 9.05
N GLN A 89 -14.78 8.64 9.57
CA GLN A 89 -14.95 8.41 11.01
C GLN A 89 -15.54 7.03 11.25
N PHE A 90 -14.87 6.23 12.07
CA PHE A 90 -15.34 4.91 12.48
C PHE A 90 -14.61 4.45 13.75
N TYR A 91 -15.12 3.41 14.40
CA TYR A 91 -14.47 2.79 15.57
C TYR A 91 -13.64 1.58 15.15
N VAL A 92 -12.46 1.40 15.73
CA VAL A 92 -11.63 0.21 15.50
C VAL A 92 -12.32 -1.09 15.94
N SER A 93 -13.23 -1.00 16.90
CA SER A 93 -14.02 -2.13 17.40
C SER A 93 -15.32 -2.40 16.63
N ALA A 94 -15.68 -1.55 15.65
CA ALA A 94 -16.94 -1.62 14.93
C ALA A 94 -16.74 -1.24 13.44
N VAL A 95 -15.80 -1.93 12.79
CA VAL A 95 -15.60 -1.80 11.35
C VAL A 95 -16.73 -2.56 10.64
N PRO A 96 -17.40 -1.95 9.63
CA PRO A 96 -18.42 -2.64 8.85
C PRO A 96 -17.86 -3.93 8.21
N GLU A 97 -18.70 -4.97 8.14
CA GLU A 97 -18.33 -6.23 7.49
C GLU A 97 -18.04 -6.05 6.01
N GLU A 98 -18.83 -5.22 5.34
CA GLU A 98 -18.69 -4.90 3.93
C GLU A 98 -18.20 -3.45 3.74
N LYS A 99 -17.57 -3.19 2.60
CA LYS A 99 -17.13 -1.84 2.21
C LYS A 99 -18.32 -0.88 2.09
N VAL A 100 -18.09 0.36 2.46
CA VAL A 100 -19.09 1.45 2.42
C VAL A 100 -19.15 2.09 1.01
N GLY A 101 -18.09 2.00 0.24
CA GLY A 101 -17.96 2.57 -1.11
C GLY A 101 -17.35 3.98 -1.13
N ASP A 102 -16.58 4.34 -0.12
CA ASP A 102 -15.84 5.60 -0.07
C ASP A 102 -14.32 5.39 0.04
N TRP A 103 -13.55 6.48 -0.03
CA TRP A 103 -12.09 6.43 0.03
C TRP A 103 -11.52 5.82 1.32
N ALA A 104 -12.31 5.80 2.39
CA ALA A 104 -11.88 5.27 3.69
C ALA A 104 -12.01 3.74 3.79
N ASP A 105 -12.51 3.05 2.78
CA ASP A 105 -12.60 1.60 2.80
C ASP A 105 -11.23 0.93 2.90
N HIS A 106 -10.19 1.54 2.32
CA HIS A 106 -8.81 1.09 2.51
C HIS A 106 -8.38 1.12 3.99
N LEU A 107 -8.83 2.13 4.73
CA LEU A 107 -8.52 2.29 6.15
C LEU A 107 -9.34 1.33 7.03
N ARG A 108 -10.61 1.17 6.71
CA ARG A 108 -11.50 0.20 7.39
C ARG A 108 -10.98 -1.22 7.22
N GLY A 109 -10.66 -1.59 5.98
CA GLY A 109 -10.05 -2.88 5.68
C GLY A 109 -8.73 -3.10 6.43
N ALA A 110 -7.88 -2.08 6.52
CA ALA A 110 -6.63 -2.16 7.27
C ALA A 110 -6.87 -2.47 8.76
N VAL A 111 -7.84 -1.79 9.40
CA VAL A 111 -8.20 -2.10 10.78
C VAL A 111 -8.75 -3.51 10.90
N LYS A 112 -9.67 -3.91 10.02
CA LYS A 112 -10.32 -5.24 10.06
C LYS A 112 -9.28 -6.36 9.94
N ILE A 113 -8.41 -6.30 8.96
CA ILE A 113 -7.39 -7.32 8.72
C ILE A 113 -6.35 -7.35 9.85
N LEU A 114 -5.90 -6.19 10.36
CA LEU A 114 -4.99 -6.17 11.51
C LEU A 114 -5.64 -6.73 12.77
N ALA A 115 -6.92 -6.45 13.01
CA ALA A 115 -7.65 -6.89 14.21
C ALA A 115 -7.83 -8.41 14.29
N GLU A 116 -7.70 -9.14 13.18
CA GLU A 116 -7.71 -10.61 13.19
C GLU A 116 -6.49 -11.20 13.91
N LEU A 117 -5.36 -10.49 13.87
CA LEU A 117 -4.08 -11.00 14.40
C LEU A 117 -3.60 -10.23 15.63
N TYR A 118 -4.04 -8.98 15.78
CA TYR A 118 -3.52 -8.07 16.80
C TYR A 118 -4.64 -7.30 17.51
N PRO A 119 -4.52 -7.08 18.82
CA PRO A 119 -5.50 -6.29 19.56
C PRO A 119 -5.37 -4.80 19.20
N ILE A 120 -6.23 -4.29 18.32
CA ILE A 120 -6.30 -2.88 17.97
C ILE A 120 -7.27 -2.18 18.90
N ARG A 121 -6.75 -1.32 19.78
CA ARG A 121 -7.53 -0.60 20.81
C ARG A 121 -7.46 0.91 20.65
N VAL A 122 -6.33 1.41 20.20
CA VAL A 122 -6.08 2.84 20.01
C VAL A 122 -6.38 3.19 18.58
N GLY A 123 -7.32 4.11 18.37
CA GLY A 123 -7.58 4.74 17.08
C GLY A 123 -6.65 5.95 16.88
N LEU A 124 -6.95 6.76 15.88
CA LEU A 124 -6.18 7.98 15.60
C LEU A 124 -7.05 9.08 14.99
N CYS A 125 -6.64 10.31 15.20
CA CYS A 125 -7.07 11.43 14.38
C CYS A 125 -5.91 11.86 13.47
N GLY A 126 -6.23 12.39 12.28
CA GLY A 126 -5.15 12.77 11.39
C GLY A 126 -5.58 13.41 10.08
N VAL A 127 -4.56 13.74 9.30
CA VAL A 127 -4.69 14.32 7.95
C VAL A 127 -3.83 13.52 6.99
N ILE A 128 -4.43 13.09 5.87
CA ILE A 128 -3.77 12.36 4.80
C ILE A 128 -3.49 13.31 3.63
N GLU A 129 -2.29 13.20 3.10
CA GLU A 129 -1.81 13.93 1.93
C GLU A 129 -1.23 12.94 0.91
N GLY A 130 -1.77 12.93 -0.30
CA GLY A 130 -1.17 12.28 -1.46
C GLY A 130 -0.45 13.30 -2.31
N SER A 131 0.83 13.08 -2.59
CA SER A 131 1.73 14.05 -3.23
C SER A 131 1.51 14.20 -4.74
N LEU A 132 0.81 13.28 -5.39
CA LEU A 132 0.55 13.27 -6.84
C LEU A 132 -0.91 12.92 -7.12
N PRO A 133 -1.43 13.29 -8.32
CA PRO A 133 -2.75 12.88 -8.75
C PRO A 133 -2.90 11.35 -8.75
N ILE A 134 -4.12 10.88 -8.44
CA ILE A 134 -4.43 9.46 -8.38
C ILE A 134 -4.42 8.87 -9.78
N GLY A 135 -3.65 7.80 -9.98
CA GLY A 135 -3.62 7.05 -11.23
C GLY A 135 -2.30 6.31 -11.47
N GLY A 136 -2.34 4.98 -11.49
CA GLY A 136 -1.23 4.13 -11.93
C GLY A 136 0.04 4.07 -11.07
N LEU A 137 0.08 4.81 -9.94
CA LEU A 137 1.25 4.89 -9.04
C LEU A 137 1.07 4.12 -7.73
N SER A 138 0.03 3.30 -7.63
CA SER A 138 -0.22 2.46 -6.44
C SER A 138 -0.65 3.22 -5.19
N SER A 139 -1.42 4.29 -5.34
CA SER A 139 -1.86 5.10 -4.18
C SER A 139 -2.75 4.35 -3.19
N SER A 140 -3.44 3.28 -3.61
CA SER A 140 -4.26 2.44 -2.73
C SER A 140 -3.41 1.63 -1.76
N ALA A 141 -2.38 0.93 -2.26
CA ALA A 141 -1.46 0.20 -1.40
C ALA A 141 -0.68 1.16 -0.49
N ALA A 142 -0.22 2.31 -1.02
CA ALA A 142 0.52 3.30 -0.25
C ALA A 142 -0.30 3.87 0.93
N VAL A 143 -1.60 4.14 0.75
CA VAL A 143 -2.45 4.63 1.85
C VAL A 143 -2.68 3.53 2.89
N ILE A 144 -2.88 2.28 2.48
CA ILE A 144 -3.03 1.14 3.38
C ILE A 144 -1.77 0.98 4.24
N ILE A 145 -0.60 0.91 3.60
CA ILE A 145 0.69 0.69 4.28
C ILE A 145 1.00 1.85 5.24
N SER A 146 0.85 3.11 4.78
CA SER A 146 1.08 4.28 5.62
C SER A 146 0.16 4.31 6.83
N PHE A 147 -1.13 3.96 6.66
CA PHE A 147 -2.10 3.90 7.74
C PHE A 147 -1.81 2.74 8.71
N MET A 148 -1.51 1.53 8.20
CA MET A 148 -1.10 0.40 9.03
C MET A 148 0.12 0.73 9.87
N ALA A 149 1.14 1.40 9.29
CA ALA A 149 2.33 1.81 10.03
C ALA A 149 2.00 2.76 11.19
N ALA A 150 1.12 3.75 10.97
CA ALA A 150 0.65 4.65 12.02
C ALA A 150 -0.12 3.89 13.13
N LEU A 151 -1.06 3.03 12.73
CA LEU A 151 -1.90 2.28 13.65
C LEU A 151 -1.10 1.27 14.49
N CYS A 152 -0.18 0.56 13.86
CA CYS A 152 0.72 -0.39 14.52
C CYS A 152 1.60 0.32 15.55
N ARG A 153 2.15 1.49 15.20
CA ARG A 153 2.94 2.30 16.14
C ARG A 153 2.15 2.69 17.39
N LEU A 154 0.90 3.14 17.21
CA LEU A 154 0.04 3.56 18.33
C LEU A 154 -0.44 2.38 19.20
N ASN A 155 -0.48 1.19 18.65
CA ASN A 155 -0.89 -0.03 19.37
C ASN A 155 0.30 -0.91 19.80
N ASN A 156 1.56 -0.42 19.67
CA ASN A 156 2.80 -1.15 20.01
C ASN A 156 2.94 -2.49 19.27
N ILE A 157 2.49 -2.53 18.02
CA ILE A 157 2.61 -3.69 17.13
C ILE A 157 3.85 -3.52 16.25
N THR A 158 4.62 -4.59 16.09
CA THR A 158 5.78 -4.64 15.18
C THR A 158 5.53 -5.71 14.13
N LEU A 159 5.40 -5.30 12.88
CA LEU A 159 5.27 -6.20 11.74
C LEU A 159 6.62 -6.41 11.05
N GLN A 160 6.83 -7.61 10.51
CA GLN A 160 7.90 -7.84 9.54
C GLN A 160 7.49 -7.31 8.18
N GLU A 161 8.45 -6.97 7.31
CA GLU A 161 8.17 -6.43 5.97
C GLU A 161 7.28 -7.36 5.15
N THR A 162 7.57 -8.65 5.16
CA THR A 162 6.76 -9.67 4.46
C THR A 162 5.34 -9.76 4.99
N GLU A 163 5.17 -9.65 6.30
CA GLU A 163 3.86 -9.66 6.95
C GLU A 163 3.06 -8.40 6.57
N LEU A 164 3.67 -7.22 6.60
CA LEU A 164 3.03 -5.98 6.18
C LEU A 164 2.56 -6.05 4.72
N ILE A 165 3.39 -6.59 3.82
CA ILE A 165 3.05 -6.81 2.41
C ILE A 165 1.80 -7.69 2.28
N LEU A 166 1.79 -8.83 2.97
CA LEU A 166 0.68 -9.79 2.91
C LEU A 166 -0.62 -9.19 3.48
N LEU A 167 -0.55 -8.52 4.62
CA LEU A 167 -1.71 -7.89 5.24
C LEU A 167 -2.26 -6.76 4.38
N ALA A 168 -1.39 -5.91 3.82
CA ALA A 168 -1.83 -4.84 2.92
C ALA A 168 -2.48 -5.39 1.64
N LYS A 169 -1.95 -6.47 1.06
CA LYS A 169 -2.58 -7.18 -0.05
C LYS A 169 -3.96 -7.74 0.34
N ARG A 170 -4.09 -8.36 1.52
CA ARG A 170 -5.37 -8.87 2.02
C ARG A 170 -6.43 -7.77 2.12
N VAL A 171 -6.05 -6.57 2.54
CA VAL A 171 -6.98 -5.42 2.58
C VAL A 171 -7.58 -5.16 1.20
N GLU A 172 -6.75 -5.11 0.16
CA GLU A 172 -7.24 -4.87 -1.20
C GLU A 172 -8.10 -6.03 -1.71
N ASN A 173 -7.69 -7.27 -1.47
CA ASN A 173 -8.37 -8.45 -2.01
C ASN A 173 -9.65 -8.78 -1.24
N GLU A 174 -9.60 -8.79 0.10
CA GLU A 174 -10.68 -9.32 0.94
C GLU A 174 -11.71 -8.26 1.33
N TYR A 175 -11.29 -7.00 1.53
CA TYR A 175 -12.20 -5.94 1.95
C TYR A 175 -12.57 -4.99 0.81
N VAL A 176 -11.59 -4.47 0.08
CA VAL A 176 -11.84 -3.53 -1.02
C VAL A 176 -12.39 -4.25 -2.25
N GLY A 177 -12.01 -5.52 -2.46
CA GLY A 177 -12.50 -6.37 -3.56
C GLY A 177 -11.76 -6.16 -4.88
N VAL A 178 -10.46 -5.84 -4.80
CA VAL A 178 -9.56 -5.79 -5.96
C VAL A 178 -8.64 -6.99 -5.90
N SER A 179 -8.74 -7.90 -6.87
CA SER A 179 -7.92 -9.10 -6.96
C SER A 179 -6.48 -8.79 -7.42
N CYS A 180 -5.73 -7.98 -6.67
CA CYS A 180 -4.36 -7.61 -7.03
C CYS A 180 -3.35 -8.71 -6.67
N GLY A 181 -2.19 -8.70 -7.36
CA GLY A 181 -0.99 -9.42 -6.94
C GLY A 181 -0.29 -8.70 -5.77
N LYS A 182 1.00 -8.86 -5.65
CA LYS A 182 1.80 -8.25 -4.55
C LYS A 182 2.84 -7.24 -5.02
N LEU A 183 2.80 -6.84 -6.29
CA LEU A 183 3.75 -5.88 -6.87
C LEU A 183 3.79 -4.58 -6.07
N ASP A 184 2.63 -4.00 -5.86
CA ASP A 184 2.47 -2.68 -5.28
C ASP A 184 3.04 -2.64 -3.87
N GLN A 185 2.53 -3.50 -3.01
CA GLN A 185 2.93 -3.60 -1.62
C GLN A 185 4.41 -3.99 -1.47
N SER A 186 4.90 -4.91 -2.32
CA SER A 186 6.30 -5.32 -2.29
C SER A 186 7.25 -4.17 -2.67
N CYS A 187 6.93 -3.42 -3.73
CA CYS A 187 7.76 -2.29 -4.12
C CYS A 187 7.78 -1.19 -3.05
N GLU A 188 6.61 -0.86 -2.48
CA GLU A 188 6.48 0.18 -1.48
C GLU A 188 7.18 -0.15 -0.16
N VAL A 189 7.28 -1.44 0.19
CA VAL A 189 7.91 -1.89 1.44
C VAL A 189 9.39 -2.25 1.23
N LEU A 190 9.74 -2.94 0.12
CA LEU A 190 11.08 -3.53 -0.06
C LEU A 190 12.06 -2.63 -0.81
N CYS A 191 11.59 -1.71 -1.66
CA CYS A 191 12.49 -0.83 -2.40
C CYS A 191 13.42 -0.02 -1.48
N ARG A 192 14.62 0.21 -1.96
CA ARG A 192 15.62 1.04 -1.27
C ARG A 192 16.18 2.08 -2.23
N LYS A 193 16.62 3.21 -1.67
CA LYS A 193 17.26 4.27 -2.45
C LYS A 193 18.41 3.71 -3.28
N ASP A 194 18.50 4.16 -4.52
CA ASP A 194 19.53 3.78 -5.48
C ASP A 194 19.58 2.27 -5.84
N HIS A 195 18.45 1.56 -5.62
CA HIS A 195 18.32 0.15 -6.00
C HIS A 195 17.04 -0.08 -6.81
N LEU A 196 17.14 -0.99 -7.78
CA LEU A 196 16.00 -1.59 -8.44
C LEU A 196 15.60 -2.86 -7.66
N LEU A 197 14.34 -2.98 -7.28
CA LEU A 197 13.80 -4.23 -6.76
C LEU A 197 13.57 -5.19 -7.93
N TYR A 198 14.09 -6.41 -7.82
CA TYR A 198 13.72 -7.55 -8.66
C TYR A 198 13.09 -8.61 -7.76
N LEU A 199 11.86 -9.02 -8.05
CA LEU A 199 11.08 -9.93 -7.22
C LEU A 199 10.53 -11.07 -8.08
N ASP A 200 10.74 -12.31 -7.64
CA ASP A 200 10.01 -13.48 -8.12
C ASP A 200 8.74 -13.65 -7.27
N THR A 201 7.56 -13.44 -7.88
CA THR A 201 6.30 -13.49 -7.12
C THR A 201 5.80 -14.91 -6.85
N LYS A 202 6.51 -15.94 -7.36
CA LYS A 202 6.19 -17.34 -7.14
C LYS A 202 6.64 -17.82 -5.76
N ASP A 203 7.87 -17.49 -5.39
CA ASP A 203 8.51 -17.95 -4.16
C ASP A 203 8.87 -16.81 -3.19
N ASP A 204 8.52 -15.57 -3.55
CA ASP A 204 8.80 -14.36 -2.77
C ASP A 204 10.27 -14.03 -2.57
N THR A 205 11.14 -14.61 -3.38
CA THR A 205 12.56 -14.24 -3.38
C THR A 205 12.76 -12.90 -4.08
N TYR A 206 13.62 -12.06 -3.53
CA TYR A 206 13.89 -10.76 -4.13
C TYR A 206 15.37 -10.39 -4.03
N GLU A 207 15.77 -9.51 -4.94
CA GLU A 207 17.10 -8.91 -4.99
C GLU A 207 16.98 -7.39 -5.12
N LEU A 208 17.83 -6.68 -4.40
CA LEU A 208 18.00 -5.24 -4.54
C LEU A 208 19.23 -4.98 -5.40
N ILE A 209 19.01 -4.66 -6.67
CA ILE A 209 20.05 -4.43 -7.67
C ILE A 209 20.53 -2.99 -7.54
N PRO A 210 21.79 -2.72 -7.14
CA PRO A 210 22.27 -1.37 -6.96
C PRO A 210 22.43 -0.66 -8.32
N THR A 211 22.18 0.65 -8.33
CA THR A 211 22.46 1.48 -9.49
C THR A 211 23.93 1.43 -9.85
N SER A 212 24.26 1.09 -11.10
CA SER A 212 25.64 1.04 -11.56
C SER A 212 26.31 2.43 -11.50
N PRO A 213 27.55 2.55 -10.99
CA PRO A 213 28.29 3.82 -11.03
C PRO A 213 28.50 4.37 -12.45
N SER A 214 28.48 3.51 -13.47
CA SER A 214 28.59 3.88 -14.89
C SER A 214 27.28 4.28 -15.52
N MET A 215 26.17 4.17 -14.81
CA MET A 215 24.85 4.52 -15.34
C MET A 215 24.75 6.02 -15.53
N LYS A 216 24.35 6.43 -16.74
CA LYS A 216 24.12 7.86 -17.01
C LYS A 216 22.93 8.35 -16.18
N PRO A 217 22.99 9.59 -15.67
CA PRO A 217 21.85 10.19 -14.99
C PRO A 217 20.58 10.15 -15.86
N TYR A 218 19.48 9.71 -15.30
CA TYR A 218 18.19 9.70 -15.96
C TYR A 218 17.14 10.42 -15.12
N LYS A 219 16.05 10.80 -15.76
CA LYS A 219 14.87 11.36 -15.11
C LYS A 219 13.65 10.56 -15.51
N ILE A 220 12.73 10.38 -14.57
CA ILE A 220 11.44 9.75 -14.82
C ILE A 220 10.42 10.87 -14.96
N ALA A 221 9.73 10.91 -16.10
CA ALA A 221 8.63 11.83 -16.34
C ALA A 221 7.31 11.07 -16.14
N ILE A 222 6.44 11.59 -15.26
CA ILE A 222 5.12 11.05 -14.99
C ILE A 222 4.10 12.01 -15.61
N PHE A 223 3.33 11.52 -16.56
CA PHE A 223 2.28 12.28 -17.24
C PHE A 223 0.91 11.84 -16.76
N PHE A 224 0.17 12.75 -16.15
CA PHE A 224 -1.22 12.51 -15.80
C PHE A 224 -2.11 12.65 -17.02
N SER A 225 -2.85 11.60 -17.37
CA SER A 225 -3.71 11.58 -18.58
C SER A 225 -5.00 12.38 -18.44
N GLY A 226 -5.31 12.89 -17.25
CA GLY A 226 -6.59 13.53 -16.95
C GLY A 226 -7.74 12.54 -16.70
N LEU A 227 -7.47 11.23 -16.76
CA LEU A 227 -8.47 10.20 -16.49
C LEU A 227 -8.32 9.68 -15.07
N GLU A 228 -9.34 9.89 -14.26
CA GLU A 228 -9.43 9.22 -12.95
C GLU A 228 -9.87 7.77 -13.16
N ARG A 229 -9.14 6.85 -12.52
CA ARG A 229 -9.44 5.41 -12.55
C ARG A 229 -9.71 4.91 -11.14
N SER A 230 -10.82 4.18 -10.99
CA SER A 230 -11.03 3.29 -9.86
C SER A 230 -10.78 1.86 -10.32
N LEU A 231 -9.96 1.09 -9.61
CA LEU A 231 -9.81 -0.35 -9.86
C LEU A 231 -11.09 -1.10 -9.49
N VAL A 232 -11.79 -0.64 -8.46
CA VAL A 232 -13.10 -1.14 -8.05
C VAL A 232 -14.11 -0.85 -9.16
N GLY A 233 -14.74 -1.89 -9.72
CA GLY A 233 -15.65 -1.78 -10.84
C GLY A 233 -14.99 -1.65 -12.22
N SER A 234 -13.65 -1.68 -12.30
CA SER A 234 -12.93 -1.78 -13.56
C SER A 234 -12.95 -3.22 -14.09
N LYS A 235 -12.51 -3.39 -15.35
CA LYS A 235 -12.33 -4.73 -15.93
C LYS A 235 -11.11 -5.49 -15.38
N TYR A 236 -10.44 -4.99 -14.34
CA TYR A 236 -9.20 -5.59 -13.83
C TYR A 236 -9.42 -7.02 -13.32
N ASN A 237 -10.39 -7.21 -12.42
CA ASN A 237 -10.73 -8.55 -11.90
C ASN A 237 -11.13 -9.50 -13.04
N MET A 238 -11.94 -9.03 -14.01
CA MET A 238 -12.33 -9.82 -15.17
C MET A 238 -11.11 -10.26 -15.99
N ARG A 239 -10.12 -9.37 -16.21
CA ARG A 239 -8.89 -9.74 -16.94
C ARG A 239 -8.07 -10.78 -16.18
N GLN A 240 -8.05 -10.72 -14.87
CA GLN A 240 -7.40 -11.73 -14.04
C GLN A 240 -8.10 -13.09 -14.15
N ASP A 241 -9.43 -13.09 -14.14
CA ASP A 241 -10.22 -14.33 -14.32
C ASP A 241 -10.04 -14.92 -15.72
N GLU A 242 -9.96 -14.10 -16.77
CA GLU A 242 -9.62 -14.53 -18.13
C GLU A 242 -8.25 -15.20 -18.19
N CYS A 243 -7.23 -14.64 -17.51
CA CYS A 243 -5.89 -15.24 -17.44
C CYS A 243 -5.93 -16.60 -16.74
N LYS A 244 -6.66 -16.74 -15.63
CA LYS A 244 -6.84 -18.01 -14.92
C LYS A 244 -7.55 -19.04 -15.81
N ALA A 245 -8.64 -18.63 -16.45
CA ALA A 245 -9.39 -19.51 -17.36
C ALA A 245 -8.52 -20.03 -18.51
N ALA A 246 -7.70 -19.14 -19.11
CA ALA A 246 -6.77 -19.52 -20.17
C ALA A 246 -5.72 -20.54 -19.67
N ALA A 247 -5.18 -20.31 -18.48
CA ALA A 247 -4.20 -21.22 -17.88
C ALA A 247 -4.79 -22.60 -17.58
N TYR A 248 -6.00 -22.68 -17.02
CA TYR A 248 -6.69 -23.95 -16.80
C TYR A 248 -7.01 -24.66 -18.13
N ALA A 249 -7.40 -23.92 -19.17
CA ALA A 249 -7.63 -24.50 -20.49
C ALA A 249 -6.34 -25.10 -21.09
N LEU A 250 -5.21 -24.40 -20.96
CA LEU A 250 -3.90 -24.91 -21.40
C LEU A 250 -3.48 -26.15 -20.59
N GLN A 251 -3.70 -26.15 -19.28
CA GLN A 251 -3.44 -27.29 -18.42
C GLN A 251 -4.26 -28.52 -18.89
N ALA A 252 -5.56 -28.34 -19.07
CA ALA A 252 -6.43 -29.40 -19.53
C ALA A 252 -6.04 -29.92 -20.94
N PHE A 253 -5.64 -29.02 -21.83
CA PHE A 253 -5.20 -29.38 -23.18
C PHE A 253 -3.87 -30.15 -23.19
N SER A 254 -2.92 -29.76 -22.32
CA SER A 254 -1.60 -30.38 -22.25
C SER A 254 -1.62 -31.79 -21.64
N GLY A 255 -2.68 -32.13 -20.89
CA GLY A 255 -2.78 -33.39 -20.15
C GLY A 255 -1.74 -33.50 -19.01
N GLN A 256 -1.02 -32.44 -18.70
CA GLN A 256 -0.05 -32.41 -17.61
C GLN A 256 -0.76 -32.02 -16.30
N GLU A 257 -0.54 -32.81 -15.26
CA GLU A 257 -0.88 -32.37 -13.91
C GLU A 257 0.20 -31.39 -13.42
N TYR A 258 -0.14 -30.12 -13.44
CA TYR A 258 0.64 -29.13 -12.71
C TYR A 258 0.21 -29.20 -11.25
N GLY A 259 1.17 -29.10 -10.34
CA GLY A 259 0.86 -28.76 -8.95
C GLY A 259 -0.02 -27.50 -8.91
N LYS A 260 -0.61 -27.17 -7.80
CA LYS A 260 -1.53 -26.05 -7.68
C LYS A 260 -1.17 -24.89 -8.60
N PHE A 261 -2.06 -24.62 -9.55
CA PHE A 261 -2.03 -23.37 -10.25
C PHE A 261 -2.42 -22.33 -9.22
N ALA A 262 -1.42 -22.01 -8.47
CA ALA A 262 -1.39 -20.95 -7.52
C ALA A 262 -2.73 -20.57 -6.92
N ASP A 263 -2.91 -21.04 -5.78
CA ASP A 263 -3.93 -20.48 -4.92
C ASP A 263 -3.64 -19.01 -4.65
#